data_fe204e41160bad13177dde73ccda0d5e
#
_entry.id   fe204e41160bad13177dde73ccda0d5e
#
_cell.length_a   1.000
_cell.length_b   1.000
_cell.length_c   1.000
_cell.angle_alpha   90.00
_cell.angle_beta   90.00
_cell.angle_gamma   90.00
#
_symmetry.space_group_name_H-M   'P 1'
#
loop_
_entity.id
_entity.type
_entity.pdbx_description
1 polymer ?
#
loop_
_entity_poly.entity_id
_entity_poly.type
_entity_poly.pdbx_seq_one_letter_code
_entity_poly.pdbx_strand_id
1 'polypeptide(L)'
;GYIVPRLQSLIMNEAARMIEQGVASAEDIDRATRYGLGFRFANMGVVEFIDFGGNDILYYASRYLAQALGDPRYASPAIVDRHMREGRNGLRDGKGFYDFAGVDVDAYRSEALGRMLGMLAHLGLLRPPDPG
;
A
#
# COMPACT_ATOMS: atom_id res chain seq x y z
N GLY A 1 11.87 -19.70 -1.66
CA GLY A 1 10.78 -18.92 -1.96
C GLY A 1 10.87 -17.99 -3.14
N TYR A 2 9.73 -17.76 -3.72
CA TYR A 2 9.59 -16.88 -4.88
C TYR A 2 8.84 -15.59 -4.54
N ILE A 3 8.79 -15.22 -3.27
CA ILE A 3 8.01 -14.07 -2.80
C ILE A 3 8.52 -12.77 -3.43
N VAL A 4 9.81 -12.47 -3.23
CA VAL A 4 10.39 -11.22 -3.74
C VAL A 4 10.39 -11.17 -5.26
N PRO A 5 10.90 -12.20 -5.99
CA PRO A 5 10.86 -12.16 -7.45
C PRO A 5 9.45 -12.03 -8.03
N ARG A 6 8.46 -12.68 -7.41
CA ARG A 6 7.07 -12.62 -7.88
C ARG A 6 6.48 -11.22 -7.74
N LEU A 7 6.63 -10.60 -6.57
CA LEU A 7 6.13 -9.25 -6.34
C LEU A 7 6.90 -8.21 -7.14
N GLN A 8 8.22 -8.37 -7.21
CA GLN A 8 9.08 -7.45 -7.94
C GLN A 8 8.77 -7.46 -9.44
N SER A 9 8.61 -8.64 -10.04
CA SER A 9 8.29 -8.76 -11.46
C SER A 9 6.93 -8.14 -11.78
N LEU A 10 5.96 -8.30 -10.89
CA LEU A 10 4.63 -7.68 -11.07
C LEU A 10 4.74 -6.16 -11.13
N ILE A 11 5.45 -5.57 -10.20
CA ILE A 11 5.65 -4.11 -10.13
C ILE A 11 6.44 -3.61 -11.33
N MET A 12 7.53 -4.29 -11.69
CA MET A 12 8.38 -3.88 -12.80
C MET A 12 7.64 -3.94 -14.13
N ASN A 13 6.86 -4.99 -14.36
CA ASN A 13 6.06 -5.11 -15.57
C ASN A 13 4.97 -4.04 -15.65
N GLU A 14 4.33 -3.73 -14.52
CA GLU A 14 3.33 -2.68 -14.48
C GLU A 14 3.95 -1.30 -14.78
N ALA A 15 5.10 -1.01 -14.21
CA ALA A 15 5.84 0.22 -14.48
C ALA A 15 6.18 0.35 -15.98
N ALA A 16 6.65 -0.74 -16.59
CA ALA A 16 6.96 -0.77 -18.01
C ALA A 16 5.71 -0.52 -18.88
N ARG A 17 4.58 -1.12 -18.51
CA ARG A 17 3.30 -0.88 -19.22
C ARG A 17 2.85 0.56 -19.12
N MET A 18 3.02 1.20 -17.97
CA MET A 18 2.68 2.61 -17.78
C MET A 18 3.48 3.51 -18.73
N ILE A 19 4.75 3.22 -18.91
CA ILE A 19 5.60 3.93 -19.88
C ILE A 19 5.10 3.68 -21.30
N GLU A 20 4.87 2.42 -21.66
CA GLU A 20 4.40 2.03 -23.00
C GLU A 20 3.08 2.70 -23.35
N GLN A 21 2.18 2.82 -22.38
CA GLN A 21 0.86 3.45 -22.56
C GLN A 21 0.89 4.99 -22.46
N GLY A 22 2.05 5.56 -22.20
CA GLY A 22 2.19 7.01 -22.08
C GLY A 22 1.55 7.61 -20.82
N VAL A 23 1.33 6.80 -19.78
CA VAL A 23 0.69 7.25 -18.52
C VAL A 23 1.63 8.14 -17.72
N ALA A 24 2.91 7.79 -17.67
CA ALA A 24 3.90 8.52 -16.90
C ALA A 24 5.31 8.31 -17.49
N SER A 25 6.22 9.23 -17.19
CA SER A 25 7.62 9.10 -17.57
C SER A 25 8.35 8.13 -16.63
N ALA A 26 9.49 7.63 -17.06
CA ALA A 26 10.36 6.81 -16.20
C ALA A 26 10.73 7.54 -14.91
N GLU A 27 11.05 8.82 -15.01
CA GLU A 27 11.43 9.65 -13.85
C GLU A 27 10.28 9.79 -12.85
N ASP A 28 9.06 9.97 -13.33
CA ASP A 28 7.88 10.09 -12.46
C ASP A 28 7.57 8.76 -11.76
N ILE A 29 7.69 7.65 -12.48
CA ILE A 29 7.51 6.32 -11.90
C ILE A 29 8.57 6.03 -10.84
N ASP A 30 9.84 6.35 -11.13
CA ASP A 30 10.93 6.16 -10.17
C ASP A 30 10.70 7.00 -8.91
N ARG A 31 10.26 8.23 -9.07
CA ARG A 31 9.95 9.11 -7.95
C ARG A 31 8.81 8.53 -7.10
N ALA A 32 7.74 8.08 -7.75
CA ALA A 32 6.58 7.48 -7.07
C ALA A 32 6.94 6.18 -6.36
N THR A 33 7.77 5.34 -6.97
CA THR A 33 8.17 4.07 -6.37
C THR A 33 9.17 4.25 -5.23
N ARG A 34 10.10 5.20 -5.33
CA ARG A 34 11.06 5.47 -4.24
C ARG A 34 10.40 6.11 -3.02
N TYR A 35 9.60 7.13 -3.23
CA TYR A 35 9.07 7.98 -2.15
C TYR A 35 7.63 7.64 -1.77
N GLY A 36 6.94 6.86 -2.57
CA GLY A 36 5.63 6.31 -2.25
C GLY A 36 5.71 4.87 -1.79
N LEU A 37 5.83 3.95 -2.73
CA LEU A 37 5.80 2.52 -2.44
C LEU A 37 7.02 2.06 -1.63
N GLY A 38 8.23 2.37 -2.09
CA GLY A 38 9.46 1.89 -1.47
C GLY A 38 9.63 2.40 -0.05
N PHE A 39 9.39 3.68 0.16
CA PHE A 39 9.40 4.31 1.47
C PHE A 39 8.40 3.64 2.42
N ARG A 40 7.17 3.42 1.94
CA ARG A 40 6.10 2.82 2.74
C ARG A 40 6.41 1.38 3.10
N PHE A 41 6.83 0.58 2.13
CA PHE A 41 7.06 -0.85 2.33
C PHE A 41 8.41 -1.17 2.99
N ALA A 42 9.29 -0.20 3.15
CA ALA A 42 10.45 -0.33 4.02
C ALA A 42 10.06 -0.24 5.51
N ASN A 43 8.96 0.46 5.81
CA ASN A 43 8.49 0.64 7.20
C ASN A 43 7.43 -0.38 7.60
N MET A 44 6.65 -0.87 6.64
CA MET A 44 5.50 -1.72 6.88
C MET A 44 5.34 -2.67 5.70
N GLY A 45 5.24 -3.97 5.96
CA GLY A 45 5.02 -4.95 4.90
C GLY A 45 3.71 -4.71 4.15
N VAL A 46 3.61 -5.25 2.93
CA VAL A 46 2.44 -5.06 2.06
C VAL A 46 1.15 -5.58 2.70
N VAL A 47 1.20 -6.76 3.31
CA VAL A 47 0.01 -7.37 3.94
C VAL A 47 -0.38 -6.60 5.19
N GLU A 48 0.60 -6.22 6.01
CA GLU A 48 0.36 -5.35 7.17
C GLU A 48 -0.28 -4.02 6.73
N PHE A 49 0.16 -3.49 5.60
CA PHE A 49 -0.39 -2.24 5.06
C PHE A 49 -1.86 -2.39 4.65
N ILE A 50 -2.27 -3.55 4.13
CA ILE A 50 -3.67 -3.83 3.83
C ILE A 50 -4.50 -3.70 5.11
N ASP A 51 -4.05 -4.33 6.20
CA ASP A 51 -4.76 -4.29 7.48
C ASP A 51 -4.72 -2.89 8.12
N PHE A 52 -3.60 -2.19 7.97
CA PHE A 52 -3.43 -0.83 8.50
C PHE A 52 -4.38 0.17 7.83
N GLY A 53 -4.48 0.13 6.51
CA GLY A 53 -5.32 1.03 5.73
C GLY A 53 -6.78 0.57 5.63
N GLY A 54 -6.99 -0.72 5.65
CA GLY A 54 -8.30 -1.35 5.54
C GLY A 54 -8.46 -2.17 4.27
N ASN A 55 -8.87 -3.41 4.45
CA ASN A 55 -9.15 -4.32 3.34
C ASN A 55 -10.30 -3.80 2.45
N ASP A 56 -11.27 -3.09 3.03
CA ASP A 56 -12.36 -2.46 2.31
C ASP A 56 -11.85 -1.39 1.34
N ILE A 57 -10.83 -0.64 1.72
CA ILE A 57 -10.20 0.35 0.85
C ILE A 57 -9.59 -0.35 -0.37
N LEU A 58 -8.86 -1.45 -0.16
CA LEU A 58 -8.31 -2.25 -1.25
C LEU A 58 -9.43 -2.82 -2.13
N TYR A 59 -10.50 -3.34 -1.54
CA TYR A 59 -11.65 -3.89 -2.25
C TYR A 59 -12.24 -2.87 -3.22
N TYR A 60 -12.57 -1.68 -2.74
CA TYR A 60 -13.20 -0.66 -3.57
C TYR A 60 -12.24 -0.06 -4.59
N ALA A 61 -10.99 0.18 -4.20
CA ALA A 61 -9.96 0.67 -5.13
C ALA A 61 -9.72 -0.31 -6.28
N SER A 62 -9.67 -1.60 -5.98
CA SER A 62 -9.49 -2.66 -6.99
C SER A 62 -10.65 -2.69 -7.98
N ARG A 63 -11.89 -2.61 -7.48
CA ARG A 63 -13.09 -2.54 -8.33
C ARG A 63 -13.06 -1.33 -9.26
N TYR A 64 -12.73 -0.18 -8.69
CA TYR A 64 -12.64 1.05 -9.48
C TYR A 64 -11.59 0.93 -10.58
N LEU A 65 -10.39 0.44 -10.25
CA LEU A 65 -9.31 0.29 -11.23
C LEU A 65 -9.66 -0.72 -12.33
N ALA A 66 -10.28 -1.84 -11.97
CA ALA A 66 -10.68 -2.86 -12.95
C ALA A 66 -11.68 -2.28 -13.95
N GLN A 67 -12.62 -1.47 -13.50
CA GLN A 67 -13.61 -0.81 -14.37
C GLN A 67 -12.98 0.32 -15.18
N ALA A 68 -12.23 1.21 -14.53
CA ALA A 68 -11.63 2.38 -15.16
C ALA A 68 -10.62 2.01 -16.24
N LEU A 69 -9.83 0.97 -15.99
CA LEU A 69 -8.79 0.52 -16.92
C LEU A 69 -9.26 -0.61 -17.84
N GLY A 70 -10.47 -1.13 -17.61
CA GLY A 70 -11.06 -2.18 -18.44
C GLY A 70 -10.27 -3.49 -18.42
N ASP A 71 -9.58 -3.78 -17.31
CA ASP A 71 -8.71 -4.96 -17.20
C ASP A 71 -8.98 -5.68 -15.87
N PRO A 72 -9.42 -6.96 -15.92
CA PRO A 72 -9.73 -7.72 -14.72
C PRO A 72 -8.52 -8.02 -13.83
N ARG A 73 -7.29 -7.81 -14.32
CA ARG A 73 -6.08 -8.02 -13.51
C ARG A 73 -6.02 -7.09 -12.29
N TYR A 74 -6.75 -5.96 -12.32
CA TYR A 74 -6.83 -5.04 -11.19
C TYR A 74 -7.91 -5.41 -10.18
N ALA A 75 -8.74 -6.43 -10.48
CA ALA A 75 -9.76 -6.90 -9.54
C ALA A 75 -9.09 -7.61 -8.34
N SER A 76 -9.73 -7.46 -7.18
CA SER A 76 -9.22 -8.13 -5.98
C SER A 76 -9.45 -9.64 -6.02
N PRO A 77 -8.56 -10.42 -5.40
CA PRO A 77 -8.75 -11.86 -5.28
C PRO A 77 -9.86 -12.21 -4.27
N ALA A 78 -10.33 -13.45 -4.32
CA ALA A 78 -11.43 -13.92 -3.47
C ALA A 78 -11.21 -13.71 -1.97
N ILE A 79 -9.97 -13.76 -1.49
CA ILE A 79 -9.67 -13.56 -0.08
C ILE A 79 -10.00 -12.13 0.38
N VAL A 80 -9.78 -11.14 -0.47
CA VAL A 80 -10.12 -9.74 -0.18
C VAL A 80 -11.64 -9.58 -0.10
N ASP A 81 -12.37 -10.17 -1.05
CA ASP A 81 -13.83 -10.16 -1.06
C ASP A 81 -14.41 -10.83 0.18
N ARG A 82 -13.84 -11.97 0.58
CA ARG A 82 -14.27 -12.71 1.76
C ARG A 82 -14.04 -11.91 3.04
N HIS A 83 -12.88 -11.30 3.21
CA HIS A 83 -12.59 -10.46 4.37
C HIS A 83 -13.55 -9.26 4.46
N MET A 84 -13.88 -8.69 3.31
CA MET A 84 -14.88 -7.61 3.25
C MET A 84 -16.23 -8.09 3.78
N ARG A 85 -16.72 -9.25 3.29
CA ARG A 85 -18.03 -9.80 3.71
C ARG A 85 -18.06 -10.20 5.17
N GLU A 86 -16.94 -10.67 5.71
CA GLU A 86 -16.83 -11.14 7.10
C GLU A 86 -16.56 -10.01 8.10
N GLY A 87 -16.42 -8.76 7.64
CA GLY A 87 -16.07 -7.65 8.51
C GLY A 87 -14.67 -7.74 9.07
N ARG A 88 -13.72 -8.32 8.32
CA ARG A 88 -12.32 -8.50 8.70
C ARG A 88 -11.46 -7.54 7.88
N ASN A 89 -11.68 -6.24 8.09
CA ASN A 89 -11.01 -5.23 7.29
C ASN A 89 -9.66 -4.78 7.85
N GLY A 90 -9.23 -5.35 8.94
CA GLY A 90 -7.91 -5.10 9.51
C GLY A 90 -7.96 -4.46 10.89
N LEU A 91 -7.02 -3.54 11.12
CA LEU A 91 -6.79 -2.91 12.43
C LEU A 91 -8.05 -2.30 13.03
N ARG A 92 -8.83 -1.58 12.22
CA ARG A 92 -10.06 -0.92 12.63
C ARG A 92 -11.10 -1.92 13.18
N ASP A 93 -11.18 -3.10 12.59
CA ASP A 93 -12.11 -4.17 12.99
C ASP A 93 -11.50 -5.13 14.03
N GLY A 94 -10.25 -4.93 14.41
CA GLY A 94 -9.53 -5.81 15.32
C GLY A 94 -9.04 -7.10 14.68
N LYS A 95 -9.31 -7.32 13.42
CA LYS A 95 -8.94 -8.53 12.69
C LYS A 95 -8.94 -8.30 11.18
N GLY A 96 -7.95 -8.82 10.51
CA GLY A 96 -7.80 -8.82 9.07
C GLY A 96 -7.00 -10.04 8.64
N PHE A 97 -5.94 -9.85 7.88
CA PHE A 97 -4.93 -10.88 7.64
C PHE A 97 -4.21 -11.26 8.94
N TYR A 98 -4.01 -10.29 9.81
CA TYR A 98 -3.49 -10.47 11.16
C TYR A 98 -4.60 -10.34 12.18
N ASP A 99 -4.32 -10.82 13.40
CA ASP A 99 -5.20 -10.69 14.55
C ASP A 99 -4.67 -9.56 15.43
N PHE A 100 -5.51 -8.55 15.66
CA PHE A 100 -5.17 -7.38 16.47
C PHE A 100 -5.87 -7.38 17.82
N ALA A 101 -6.35 -8.53 18.28
CA ALA A 101 -6.98 -8.64 19.61
C ALA A 101 -6.00 -8.20 20.70
N GLY A 102 -6.44 -7.29 21.58
CA GLY A 102 -5.61 -6.77 22.65
C GLY A 102 -4.58 -5.73 22.23
N VAL A 103 -4.57 -5.32 20.95
CA VAL A 103 -3.66 -4.30 20.44
C VAL A 103 -4.25 -2.92 20.71
N ASP A 104 -3.43 -2.03 21.27
CA ASP A 104 -3.77 -0.60 21.38
C ASP A 104 -3.61 0.04 19.99
N VAL A 105 -4.73 0.34 19.35
CA VAL A 105 -4.77 0.86 17.97
C VAL A 105 -4.05 2.20 17.86
N ASP A 106 -4.25 3.09 18.82
CA ASP A 106 -3.63 4.41 18.80
C ASP A 106 -2.11 4.31 18.95
N ALA A 107 -1.63 3.45 19.84
CA ALA A 107 -0.20 3.20 20.03
C ALA A 107 0.40 2.56 18.76
N TYR A 108 -0.28 1.61 18.16
CA TYR A 108 0.16 0.95 16.93
C TYR A 108 0.33 1.97 15.80
N ARG A 109 -0.67 2.85 15.62
CA ARG A 109 -0.63 3.89 14.58
C ARG A 109 0.48 4.91 14.84
N SER A 110 0.66 5.31 16.11
CA SER A 110 1.71 6.26 16.49
C SER A 110 3.10 5.70 16.23
N GLU A 111 3.32 4.43 16.53
CA GLU A 111 4.60 3.76 16.25
C GLU A 111 4.89 3.67 14.76
N ALA A 112 3.88 3.30 13.96
CA ALA A 112 4.01 3.25 12.51
C ALA A 112 4.35 4.62 11.93
N LEU A 113 3.64 5.65 12.35
CA LEU A 113 3.88 7.02 11.93
C LEU A 113 5.27 7.50 12.35
N GLY A 114 5.70 7.16 13.57
CA GLY A 114 7.03 7.50 14.08
C GLY A 114 8.15 6.91 13.24
N ARG A 115 8.00 5.65 12.80
CA ARG A 115 8.97 5.02 11.91
C ARG A 115 9.03 5.74 10.55
N MET A 116 7.88 6.08 9.99
CA MET A 116 7.80 6.81 8.72
C MET A 116 8.45 8.18 8.81
N LEU A 117 8.16 8.94 9.87
CA LEU A 117 8.76 10.25 10.10
C LEU A 117 10.27 10.15 10.31
N GLY A 118 10.73 9.14 11.04
CA GLY A 118 12.17 8.89 11.23
C GLY A 118 12.89 8.62 9.91
N MET A 119 12.28 7.87 9.01
CA MET A 119 12.85 7.61 7.69
C MET A 119 12.85 8.86 6.82
N LEU A 120 11.77 9.65 6.84
CA LEU A 120 11.72 10.92 6.12
C LEU A 120 12.82 11.87 6.59
N ALA A 121 13.03 11.96 7.90
CA ALA A 121 14.09 12.77 8.48
C ALA A 121 15.48 12.29 8.03
N HIS A 122 15.71 10.97 8.03
CA HIS A 122 16.97 10.36 7.58
C HIS A 122 17.25 10.68 6.11
N LEU A 123 16.22 10.65 5.26
CA LEU A 123 16.35 10.93 3.83
C LEU A 123 16.40 12.44 3.52
N GLY A 124 16.26 13.31 4.53
CA GLY A 124 16.25 14.74 4.32
C GLY A 124 14.99 15.29 3.68
N LEU A 125 13.89 14.52 3.75
CA LEU A 125 12.62 14.88 3.14
C LEU A 125 11.64 15.54 4.08
N LEU A 126 11.98 15.60 5.39
CA LEU A 126 11.14 16.24 6.40
C LEU A 126 11.42 17.74 6.36
N ARG A 127 10.43 18.54 5.98
CA ARG A 127 10.53 19.99 5.90
C ARG A 127 9.56 20.64 6.87
N PRO A 128 9.95 21.74 7.55
CA PRO A 128 8.99 22.52 8.29
C PRO A 128 7.96 23.14 7.34
N PRO A 129 6.73 23.42 7.79
CA PRO A 129 5.75 24.11 6.95
C PRO A 129 6.29 25.46 6.51
N ASP A 130 6.00 25.83 5.27
CA ASP A 130 6.40 27.13 4.76
C ASP A 130 5.76 28.23 5.60
N PRO A 131 6.53 29.26 6.03
CA PRO A 131 5.95 30.43 6.68
C PRO A 131 5.03 31.12 5.67
N GLY A 132 3.75 31.11 5.96
CA GLY A 132 2.69 31.61 5.07
C GLY A 132 2.81 33.07 4.66
#